data_c8fdc91bc9747e4015178bf02eb31711
#
_entry.id   c8fdc91bc9747e4015178bf02eb31711
#
_cell.length_a   1.000
_cell.length_b   1.000
_cell.length_c   1.000
_cell.angle_alpha   90.00
_cell.angle_beta   90.00
_cell.angle_gamma   90.00
#
_symmetry.space_group_name_H-M   'P 1'
#
loop_
_entity.id
_entity.type
_entity.pdbx_description
1 polymer ?
#
loop_
_entity_poly.entity_id
_entity_poly.type
_entity_poly.pdbx_seq_one_letter_code
_entity_poly.pdbx_strand_id
1 'polypeptide(L)'
;MLNVAVSRAQYHFLVFGNMNIFHPERNTPVGNLAKWLFDDPANEVSGNFIYRQKEPLCRYQPAERLSTLKEHTGLLRQAFKDATKRLLIVSPFISIQAIEHDNLIPLMRETVERGVEVVVYSDFRLDCDKQTGVLRKEAVAGRKALTENGVK
;
A
#
# COMPACT_ATOMS: atom_id res chain seq x y z
N MET A 1 -9.54 16.21 5.60
CA MET A 1 -9.73 14.84 6.17
C MET A 1 -9.61 14.80 7.69
N LEU A 2 -8.66 15.49 8.32
CA LEU A 2 -8.50 15.50 9.80
C LEU A 2 -9.78 15.95 10.53
N ASN A 3 -10.42 17.04 10.12
CA ASN A 3 -11.64 17.54 10.74
C ASN A 3 -12.80 16.53 10.75
N VAL A 4 -12.90 15.71 9.68
CA VAL A 4 -13.94 14.68 9.58
C VAL A 4 -13.67 13.55 10.56
N ALA A 5 -12.41 13.16 10.76
CA ALA A 5 -12.04 12.12 11.70
C ALA A 5 -12.32 12.54 13.14
N VAL A 6 -11.92 13.76 13.53
CA VAL A 6 -12.17 14.31 14.88
C VAL A 6 -13.67 14.45 15.16
N SER A 7 -14.44 15.00 14.22
CA SER A 7 -15.89 15.24 14.41
C SER A 7 -16.73 13.96 14.45
N ARG A 8 -16.20 12.82 14.01
CA ARG A 8 -16.90 11.53 14.04
C ARG A 8 -16.50 10.62 15.19
N ALA A 9 -15.53 11.01 16.00
CA ALA A 9 -15.15 10.27 17.19
C ALA A 9 -16.28 10.38 18.23
N GLN A 10 -16.86 9.24 18.63
CA GLN A 10 -17.97 9.21 19.59
C GLN A 10 -17.50 9.19 21.04
N TYR A 11 -16.37 8.57 21.33
CA TYR A 11 -15.88 8.38 22.69
C TYR A 11 -14.44 8.87 22.86
N HIS A 12 -13.52 8.39 22.02
CA HIS A 12 -12.11 8.70 22.12
C HIS A 12 -11.51 8.98 20.74
N PHE A 13 -10.58 9.92 20.71
CA PHE A 13 -9.76 10.21 19.55
C PHE A 13 -8.30 10.07 19.94
N LEU A 14 -7.68 8.97 19.56
CA LEU A 14 -6.29 8.68 19.89
C LEU A 14 -5.38 9.03 18.72
N VAL A 15 -4.32 9.76 19.00
CA VAL A 15 -3.31 10.13 18.01
C VAL A 15 -2.00 9.40 18.32
N PHE A 16 -1.52 8.64 17.36
CA PHE A 16 -0.24 7.95 17.44
C PHE A 16 0.72 8.56 16.44
N GLY A 17 1.92 8.86 16.86
CA GLY A 17 2.93 9.37 15.93
C GLY A 17 4.12 10.00 16.63
N ASN A 18 5.06 10.48 15.82
CA ASN A 18 6.17 11.28 16.32
C ASN A 18 5.68 12.69 16.63
N MET A 19 5.69 13.06 17.90
CA MET A 19 5.20 14.34 18.37
C MET A 19 5.99 15.53 17.81
N ASN A 20 7.24 15.33 17.38
CA ASN A 20 8.07 16.38 16.79
C ASN A 20 7.56 16.91 15.43
N ILE A 21 6.64 16.19 14.77
CA ILE A 21 6.00 16.67 13.54
C ILE A 21 4.78 17.56 13.80
N PHE A 22 4.30 17.59 15.05
CA PHE A 22 3.19 18.44 15.45
C PHE A 22 3.76 19.79 15.90
N HIS A 23 3.31 20.85 15.26
CA HIS A 23 3.76 22.21 15.50
C HIS A 23 2.61 23.05 16.07
N PRO A 24 2.42 23.08 17.41
CA PRO A 24 1.31 23.81 18.03
C PRO A 24 1.37 25.33 17.78
N GLU A 25 2.55 25.87 17.47
CA GLU A 25 2.75 27.27 17.11
C GLU A 25 2.17 27.64 15.72
N ARG A 26 1.91 26.66 14.87
CA ARG A 26 1.39 26.90 13.52
C ARG A 26 -0.13 26.97 13.52
N ASN A 27 -0.66 27.99 12.87
CA ASN A 27 -2.12 28.11 12.66
C ASN A 27 -2.60 27.25 11.50
N THR A 28 -2.46 25.93 11.65
CA THR A 28 -2.91 24.91 10.71
C THR A 28 -3.86 23.95 11.44
N PRO A 29 -4.69 23.16 10.73
CA PRO A 29 -5.54 22.16 11.39
C PRO A 29 -4.76 21.19 12.28
N VAL A 30 -3.55 20.80 11.86
CA VAL A 30 -2.66 19.93 12.65
C VAL A 30 -2.08 20.67 13.84
N GLY A 31 -1.64 21.92 13.68
CA GLY A 31 -1.15 22.75 14.78
C GLY A 31 -2.24 23.04 15.83
N ASN A 32 -3.46 23.31 15.40
CA ASN A 32 -4.58 23.52 16.30
C ASN A 32 -4.94 22.24 17.07
N LEU A 33 -4.89 21.07 16.42
CA LEU A 33 -5.03 19.78 17.11
C LEU A 33 -3.91 19.57 18.12
N ALA A 34 -2.67 19.91 17.77
CA ALA A 34 -1.52 19.79 18.66
C ALA A 34 -1.67 20.68 19.91
N LYS A 35 -2.15 21.92 19.76
CA LYS A 35 -2.47 22.79 20.92
C LYS A 35 -3.42 22.10 21.90
N TRP A 36 -4.50 21.53 21.37
CA TRP A 36 -5.48 20.82 22.17
C TRP A 36 -4.91 19.57 22.86
N LEU A 37 -4.09 18.79 22.16
CA LEU A 37 -3.50 17.56 22.70
C LEU A 37 -2.46 17.85 23.78
N PHE A 38 -1.70 18.96 23.66
CA PHE A 38 -0.59 19.28 24.57
C PHE A 38 -0.99 20.26 25.70
N ASP A 39 -2.19 20.80 25.64
CA ASP A 39 -2.67 21.79 26.62
C ASP A 39 -2.90 21.17 28.02
N ASP A 40 -3.29 19.89 28.06
CA ASP A 40 -3.51 19.16 29.30
C ASP A 40 -2.68 17.85 29.31
N PRO A 41 -1.77 17.69 30.31
CA PRO A 41 -1.01 16.44 30.49
C PRO A 41 -1.92 15.19 30.63
N ALA A 42 -3.17 15.33 31.06
CA ALA A 42 -4.12 14.24 31.15
C ALA A 42 -4.55 13.71 29.77
N ASN A 43 -4.29 14.46 28.71
CA ASN A 43 -4.50 14.00 27.33
C ASN A 43 -3.39 13.04 26.85
N GLU A 44 -2.28 12.96 27.58
CA GLU A 44 -1.21 12.02 27.27
C GLU A 44 -1.53 10.64 27.86
N VAL A 45 -1.70 9.64 27.01
CA VAL A 45 -1.82 8.26 27.44
C VAL A 45 -0.43 7.71 27.70
N SER A 46 0.06 7.86 28.93
CA SER A 46 1.25 7.20 29.42
C SER A 46 0.90 5.77 29.84
N GLY A 47 1.44 4.78 29.20
CA GLY A 47 1.27 3.39 29.57
C GLY A 47 2.44 2.55 29.08
N ASN A 48 2.89 1.62 29.91
CA ASN A 48 3.66 0.50 29.41
C ASN A 48 2.74 -0.30 28.48
N PHE A 49 2.66 0.12 27.22
CA PHE A 49 2.07 -0.71 26.20
C PHE A 49 2.96 -1.95 26.09
N ILE A 50 2.70 -2.94 26.95
CA ILE A 50 3.23 -4.27 26.76
C ILE A 50 2.63 -4.71 25.44
N TYR A 51 3.37 -4.47 24.35
CA TYR A 51 3.16 -5.25 23.16
C TYR A 51 3.31 -6.70 23.62
N ARG A 52 2.18 -7.37 23.89
CA ARG A 52 2.22 -8.81 23.83
C ARG A 52 2.73 -9.08 22.42
N GLN A 53 4.00 -9.38 22.32
CA GLN A 53 4.52 -10.05 21.17
C GLN A 53 3.75 -11.37 21.10
N LYS A 54 2.56 -11.34 20.53
CA LYS A 54 2.12 -12.50 19.78
C LYS A 54 3.28 -12.70 18.83
N GLU A 55 3.93 -13.85 18.95
CA GLU A 55 5.01 -14.21 18.03
C GLU A 55 4.59 -13.72 16.66
N PRO A 56 5.39 -12.86 16.02
CA PRO A 56 4.96 -12.25 14.78
C PRO A 56 4.63 -13.38 13.84
N LEU A 57 3.35 -13.51 13.49
CA LEU A 57 2.87 -14.46 12.47
C LEU A 57 3.56 -14.24 11.11
N CYS A 58 4.29 -13.16 11.02
CA CYS A 58 5.25 -12.85 9.98
C CYS A 58 6.48 -12.23 10.65
N ARG A 59 7.67 -12.74 10.37
CA ARG A 59 8.89 -11.98 10.54
C ARG A 59 8.78 -10.79 9.61
N TYR A 60 8.40 -9.62 10.15
CA TYR A 60 8.50 -8.38 9.40
C TYR A 60 9.96 -8.21 9.03
N GLN A 61 10.28 -8.49 7.80
CA GLN A 61 11.53 -8.00 7.26
C GLN A 61 11.43 -6.48 7.26
N PRO A 62 12.50 -5.76 7.67
CA PRO A 62 12.49 -4.31 7.60
C PRO A 62 12.13 -3.90 6.17
N ALA A 63 11.29 -2.85 6.06
CA ALA A 63 10.92 -2.33 4.76
C ALA A 63 12.19 -1.91 4.01
N GLU A 64 12.40 -2.48 2.84
CA GLU A 64 13.54 -2.17 2.00
C GLU A 64 13.14 -1.12 0.96
N ARG A 65 13.97 -0.09 0.81
CA ARG A 65 13.77 0.92 -0.22
C ARG A 65 14.42 0.48 -1.52
N LEU A 66 13.63 0.29 -2.55
CA LEU A 66 14.11 0.06 -3.90
C LEU A 66 14.24 1.40 -4.63
N SER A 67 15.39 1.67 -5.21
CA SER A 67 15.70 2.97 -5.82
C SER A 67 15.84 2.89 -7.34
N THR A 68 16.06 1.71 -7.89
CA THR A 68 16.28 1.52 -9.33
C THR A 68 15.25 0.58 -9.94
N LEU A 69 14.98 0.75 -11.26
CA LEU A 69 14.11 -0.14 -12.00
C LEU A 69 14.58 -1.60 -11.94
N LYS A 70 15.90 -1.82 -11.97
CA LYS A 70 16.49 -3.17 -11.89
C LYS A 70 16.19 -3.84 -10.57
N GLU A 71 16.26 -3.11 -9.45
CA GLU A 71 15.91 -3.62 -8.13
C GLU A 71 14.42 -3.97 -8.06
N HIS A 72 13.54 -3.09 -8.56
CA HIS A 72 12.09 -3.35 -8.62
C HIS A 72 11.77 -4.61 -9.43
N THR A 73 12.30 -4.73 -10.65
CA THR A 73 12.08 -5.90 -11.50
C THR A 73 12.68 -7.17 -10.87
N GLY A 74 13.85 -7.06 -10.24
CA GLY A 74 14.50 -8.16 -9.53
C GLY A 74 13.66 -8.67 -8.37
N LEU A 75 13.18 -7.78 -7.51
CA LEU A 75 12.31 -8.13 -6.38
C LEU A 75 10.99 -8.74 -6.85
N LEU A 76 10.37 -8.16 -7.88
CA LEU A 76 9.11 -8.68 -8.42
C LEU A 76 9.28 -10.12 -8.95
N ARG A 77 10.35 -10.39 -9.70
CA ARG A 77 10.68 -11.74 -10.17
C ARG A 77 10.94 -12.71 -9.02
N GLN A 78 11.65 -12.27 -7.99
CA GLN A 78 11.91 -13.08 -6.81
C GLN A 78 10.60 -13.38 -6.05
N ALA A 79 9.72 -12.37 -5.89
CA ALA A 79 8.42 -12.55 -5.25
C ALA A 79 7.55 -13.60 -5.95
N PHE A 80 7.53 -13.63 -7.29
CA PHE A 80 6.85 -14.70 -8.05
C PHE A 80 7.42 -16.09 -7.74
N LYS A 81 8.74 -16.23 -7.60
CA LYS A 81 9.39 -17.51 -7.30
C LYS A 81 9.14 -17.99 -5.89
N ASP A 82 9.21 -17.08 -4.91
CA ASP A 82 9.19 -17.39 -3.48
C ASP A 82 7.77 -17.51 -2.91
N ALA A 83 6.78 -16.95 -3.59
CA ALA A 83 5.41 -17.02 -3.14
C ALA A 83 4.92 -18.47 -3.03
N THR A 84 4.31 -18.81 -1.88
CA THR A 84 3.83 -20.16 -1.58
C THR A 84 2.33 -20.27 -1.42
N LYS A 85 1.62 -19.17 -1.07
CA LYS A 85 0.17 -19.17 -0.85
C LYS A 85 -0.52 -18.05 -1.61
N ARG A 86 -0.04 -16.83 -1.45
CA ARG A 86 -0.61 -15.64 -2.08
C ARG A 86 0.48 -14.65 -2.40
N LEU A 87 0.41 -14.05 -3.56
CA LEU A 87 1.20 -12.90 -3.98
C LEU A 87 0.26 -11.73 -4.26
N LEU A 88 0.44 -10.64 -3.50
CA LEU A 88 -0.29 -9.42 -3.67
C LEU A 88 0.60 -8.35 -4.30
N ILE A 89 0.20 -7.86 -5.45
CA ILE A 89 0.90 -6.79 -6.17
C ILE A 89 0.01 -5.55 -6.20
N VAL A 90 0.55 -4.42 -5.77
CA VAL A 90 -0.14 -3.13 -5.87
C VAL A 90 0.62 -2.27 -6.86
N SER A 91 -0.03 -1.94 -7.97
CA SER A 91 0.53 -1.09 -9.01
C SER A 91 -0.37 0.13 -9.24
N PRO A 92 0.17 1.33 -9.41
CA PRO A 92 -0.65 2.51 -9.67
C PRO A 92 -1.44 2.38 -10.97
N PHE A 93 -0.92 1.68 -11.96
CA PHE A 93 -1.57 1.43 -13.25
C PHE A 93 -1.10 0.11 -13.87
N ILE A 94 -1.88 -0.41 -14.81
CA ILE A 94 -1.57 -1.63 -15.58
C ILE A 94 -1.19 -1.25 -17.00
N SER A 95 -0.10 -1.83 -17.52
CA SER A 95 0.35 -1.65 -18.89
C SER A 95 0.83 -2.98 -19.46
N ILE A 96 0.29 -3.35 -20.63
CA ILE A 96 0.72 -4.56 -21.33
C ILE A 96 2.20 -4.45 -21.72
N GLN A 97 2.68 -3.27 -22.11
CA GLN A 97 4.08 -3.06 -22.48
C GLN A 97 5.03 -3.35 -21.30
N ALA A 98 4.67 -2.94 -20.07
CA ALA A 98 5.47 -3.23 -18.89
C ALA A 98 5.49 -4.73 -18.57
N ILE A 99 4.33 -5.39 -18.67
CA ILE A 99 4.20 -6.84 -18.44
C ILE A 99 5.06 -7.63 -19.44
N GLU A 100 5.04 -7.27 -20.72
CA GLU A 100 5.81 -7.91 -21.78
C GLU A 100 7.31 -7.58 -21.69
N HIS A 101 7.66 -6.30 -21.49
CA HIS A 101 9.05 -5.85 -21.34
C HIS A 101 9.75 -6.61 -20.21
N ASP A 102 9.10 -6.77 -19.08
CA ASP A 102 9.66 -7.48 -17.93
C ASP A 102 9.48 -9.01 -18.01
N ASN A 103 8.88 -9.50 -19.10
CA ASN A 103 8.60 -10.93 -19.33
C ASN A 103 7.92 -11.59 -18.12
N LEU A 104 6.82 -10.97 -17.62
CA LEU A 104 6.15 -11.42 -16.41
C LEU A 104 5.13 -12.55 -16.65
N ILE A 105 4.60 -12.69 -17.87
CA ILE A 105 3.57 -13.69 -18.20
C ILE A 105 3.99 -15.12 -17.84
N PRO A 106 5.20 -15.60 -18.22
CA PRO A 106 5.63 -16.94 -17.83
C PRO A 106 5.72 -17.13 -16.32
N LEU A 107 6.21 -16.12 -15.59
CA LEU A 107 6.33 -16.16 -14.13
C LEU A 107 4.96 -16.19 -13.45
N MET A 108 3.99 -15.42 -13.94
CA MET A 108 2.62 -15.42 -13.45
C MET A 108 1.99 -16.80 -13.62
N ARG A 109 2.08 -17.37 -14.82
CA ARG A 109 1.54 -18.69 -15.14
C ARG A 109 2.14 -19.77 -14.25
N GLU A 110 3.47 -19.86 -14.17
CA GLU A 110 4.17 -20.81 -13.32
C GLU A 110 3.76 -20.67 -11.84
N THR A 111 3.59 -19.44 -11.37
CA THR A 111 3.21 -19.18 -9.99
C THR A 111 1.77 -19.64 -9.71
N VAL A 112 0.85 -19.38 -10.63
CA VAL A 112 -0.55 -19.84 -10.53
C VAL A 112 -0.63 -21.37 -10.63
N GLU A 113 0.15 -22.00 -11.52
CA GLU A 113 0.24 -23.46 -11.66
C GLU A 113 0.75 -24.15 -10.39
N ARG A 114 1.59 -23.48 -9.60
CA ARG A 114 2.00 -23.93 -8.25
C ARG A 114 0.89 -23.80 -7.19
N GLY A 115 -0.29 -23.30 -7.55
CA GLY A 115 -1.41 -23.10 -6.63
C GLY A 115 -1.34 -21.81 -5.82
N VAL A 116 -0.47 -20.87 -6.19
CA VAL A 116 -0.36 -19.57 -5.53
C VAL A 116 -1.44 -18.64 -6.06
N GLU A 117 -2.20 -18.00 -5.16
CA GLU A 117 -3.15 -16.96 -5.54
C GLU A 117 -2.38 -15.67 -5.86
N VAL A 118 -2.39 -15.26 -7.13
CA VAL A 118 -1.79 -13.99 -7.55
C VAL A 118 -2.89 -12.95 -7.73
N VAL A 119 -2.77 -11.82 -7.02
CA VAL A 119 -3.75 -10.72 -7.06
C VAL A 119 -3.05 -9.43 -7.39
N VAL A 120 -3.58 -8.68 -8.36
CA VAL A 120 -3.07 -7.37 -8.76
C VAL A 120 -4.12 -6.30 -8.52
N TYR A 121 -3.79 -5.32 -7.69
CA TYR A 121 -4.60 -4.11 -7.49
C TYR A 121 -4.02 -2.94 -8.28
N SER A 122 -4.88 -2.20 -8.94
CA SER A 122 -4.51 -0.93 -9.59
C SER A 122 -5.57 0.14 -9.34
N ASP A 123 -5.18 1.40 -9.48
CA ASP A 123 -6.15 2.50 -9.48
C ASP A 123 -6.77 2.62 -10.88
N PHE A 124 -8.06 2.27 -10.98
CA PHE A 124 -8.81 2.36 -12.22
C PHE A 124 -8.73 3.74 -12.88
N ARG A 125 -8.70 4.81 -12.07
CA ARG A 125 -8.62 6.19 -12.60
C ARG A 125 -7.30 6.48 -13.29
N LEU A 126 -6.22 5.86 -12.82
CA LEU A 126 -4.91 6.00 -13.45
C LEU A 126 -4.75 5.15 -14.71
N ASP A 127 -5.61 4.13 -14.89
CA ASP A 127 -5.70 3.33 -16.11
C ASP A 127 -6.53 4.01 -17.21
N CYS A 128 -7.33 5.03 -16.86
CA CYS A 128 -8.15 5.77 -17.80
C CYS A 128 -7.40 6.93 -18.45
N ASP A 129 -7.84 7.29 -19.64
CA ASP A 129 -7.48 8.54 -20.29
C ASP A 129 -8.10 9.72 -19.51
N LYS A 130 -7.30 10.74 -19.22
CA LYS A 130 -7.72 11.88 -18.36
C LYS A 130 -8.82 12.75 -19.00
N GLN A 131 -8.90 12.77 -20.34
CA GLN A 131 -9.84 13.61 -21.06
C GLN A 131 -11.18 12.90 -21.29
N THR A 132 -11.11 11.62 -21.63
CA THR A 132 -12.30 10.83 -22.01
C THR A 132 -12.86 9.98 -20.86
N GLY A 133 -12.08 9.72 -19.80
CA GLY A 133 -12.43 8.80 -18.72
C GLY A 133 -12.49 7.31 -19.14
N VAL A 134 -12.12 7.02 -20.39
CA VAL A 134 -12.15 5.66 -20.93
C VAL A 134 -10.85 4.94 -20.63
N LEU A 135 -10.91 3.64 -20.34
CA LEU A 135 -9.72 2.81 -20.15
C LEU A 135 -8.82 2.87 -21.40
N ARG A 136 -7.53 3.10 -21.16
CA ARG A 136 -6.53 3.08 -22.23
C ARG A 136 -6.38 1.66 -22.79
N LYS A 137 -6.11 1.56 -24.08
CA LYS A 137 -5.96 0.28 -24.79
C LYS A 137 -4.91 -0.63 -24.13
N GLU A 138 -3.81 -0.04 -23.67
CA GLU A 138 -2.72 -0.73 -22.98
C GLU A 138 -3.15 -1.33 -21.63
N ALA A 139 -4.01 -0.62 -20.92
CA ALA A 139 -4.57 -1.09 -19.65
C ALA A 139 -5.58 -2.24 -19.88
N VAL A 140 -6.43 -2.11 -20.90
CA VAL A 140 -7.37 -3.18 -21.29
C VAL A 140 -6.61 -4.45 -21.68
N ALA A 141 -5.60 -4.33 -22.55
CA ALA A 141 -4.77 -5.45 -22.96
C ALA A 141 -4.03 -6.08 -21.79
N GLY A 142 -3.46 -5.25 -20.89
CA GLY A 142 -2.77 -5.72 -19.69
C GLY A 142 -3.70 -6.49 -18.74
N ARG A 143 -4.88 -5.97 -18.45
CA ARG A 143 -5.90 -6.64 -17.62
C ARG A 143 -6.33 -7.98 -18.23
N LYS A 144 -6.54 -8.02 -19.55
CA LYS A 144 -6.86 -9.24 -20.28
C LYS A 144 -5.75 -10.27 -20.11
N ALA A 145 -4.49 -9.87 -20.34
CA ALA A 145 -3.33 -10.76 -20.17
C ALA A 145 -3.20 -11.32 -18.75
N LEU A 146 -3.46 -10.49 -17.73
CA LEU A 146 -3.48 -10.94 -16.33
C LEU A 146 -4.56 -12.02 -16.11
N THR A 147 -5.78 -11.75 -16.52
CA THR A 147 -6.93 -12.67 -16.33
C THR A 147 -6.73 -13.99 -17.07
N GLU A 148 -6.24 -13.97 -18.33
CA GLU A 148 -5.96 -15.16 -19.13
C GLU A 148 -4.87 -16.05 -18.52
N ASN A 149 -4.02 -15.52 -17.66
CA ASN A 149 -3.00 -16.26 -16.93
C ASN A 149 -3.36 -16.55 -15.47
N GLY A 150 -4.66 -16.47 -15.11
CA GLY A 150 -5.17 -16.82 -13.79
C GLY A 150 -4.90 -15.81 -12.69
N VAL A 151 -4.45 -14.62 -13.03
CA VAL A 151 -4.23 -13.51 -12.09
C VAL A 151 -5.56 -12.79 -11.84
N LYS A 152 -5.85 -12.46 -10.60
CA LYS A 152 -7.08 -11.78 -10.15
C LYS A 152 -6.84 -10.28 -9.97
#